data_03e926dfe2ea608a56e3ffbaddfba605
#
_entry.id   03e926dfe2ea608a56e3ffbaddfba605
#
_cell.length_a   1.000
_cell.length_b   1.000
_cell.length_c   1.000
_cell.angle_alpha   90.00
_cell.angle_beta   90.00
_cell.angle_gamma   90.00
#
_symmetry.space_group_name_H-M   'P 1'
#
loop_
_entity.id
_entity.type
_entity.pdbx_description
1 polymer ?
#
loop_
_entity_poly.entity_id
_entity_poly.type
_entity_poly.pdbx_seq_one_letter_code
_entity_poly.pdbx_strand_id
1 'polypeptide(L)'
;ENAGMLRALKTLTDEDEAAIKYLSFLTLKPTMYIANVNEDGFENNPYLDKVREIAAAEGSVVVAVCAAVEADIAELDDADREEFMAEMGLEEPGLNRVIRAGYELLNLQTYFTAGVKEVRAWTIPVGATAPQAAGKIHTDFEKGFIRAQTIADRKSTRLNSSHSRAS
;
A
#
# COMPACT_ATOMS: atom_id res chain seq x y z
N GLU A 1 10.25 -21.20 -26.76
CA GLU A 1 9.07 -20.98 -25.87
C GLU A 1 9.45 -19.94 -24.80
N ASN A 2 8.97 -18.72 -24.95
CA ASN A 2 9.19 -17.67 -23.97
C ASN A 2 8.16 -17.84 -22.86
N ALA A 3 8.59 -18.38 -21.73
CA ALA A 3 7.77 -18.40 -20.50
C ALA A 3 7.75 -16.98 -19.90
N GLY A 4 6.86 -16.13 -20.42
CA GLY A 4 6.64 -14.78 -19.89
C GLY A 4 5.66 -14.77 -18.72
N MET A 5 5.70 -13.69 -17.92
CA MET A 5 4.72 -13.47 -16.87
C MET A 5 3.37 -13.05 -17.48
N LEU A 6 2.27 -13.68 -17.10
CA LEU A 6 0.93 -13.35 -17.62
C LEU A 6 0.56 -11.88 -17.42
N ARG A 7 0.94 -11.27 -16.28
CA ARG A 7 0.75 -9.85 -15.99
C ARG A 7 1.45 -8.88 -16.95
N ALA A 8 2.47 -9.35 -17.66
CA ALA A 8 3.19 -8.56 -18.65
C ALA A 8 2.58 -8.65 -20.07
N LEU A 9 1.59 -9.51 -20.26
CA LEU A 9 0.90 -9.67 -21.54
C LEU A 9 -0.09 -8.52 -21.74
N LYS A 10 0.26 -7.61 -22.65
CA LYS A 10 -0.63 -6.48 -23.02
C LYS A 10 -1.86 -6.89 -23.88
N THR A 11 -1.99 -8.17 -24.17
CA THR A 11 -3.06 -8.73 -25.00
C THR A 11 -4.22 -9.31 -24.20
N LEU A 12 -4.07 -9.45 -22.87
CA LEU A 12 -5.16 -9.89 -22.01
C LEU A 12 -6.16 -8.74 -21.83
N THR A 13 -7.42 -9.04 -22.04
CA THR A 13 -8.52 -8.14 -21.71
C THR A 13 -8.98 -8.38 -20.28
N ASP A 14 -9.75 -7.44 -19.71
CA ASP A 14 -10.35 -7.61 -18.37
C ASP A 14 -11.26 -8.87 -18.31
N GLU A 15 -11.92 -9.22 -19.43
CA GLU A 15 -12.73 -10.42 -19.56
C GLU A 15 -11.88 -11.69 -19.53
N ASP A 16 -10.71 -11.69 -20.21
CA ASP A 16 -9.78 -12.82 -20.18
C ASP A 16 -9.21 -13.03 -18.79
N GLU A 17 -8.82 -11.95 -18.11
CA GLU A 17 -8.32 -12.01 -16.73
C GLU A 17 -9.38 -12.54 -15.78
N ALA A 18 -10.64 -12.08 -15.91
CA ALA A 18 -11.76 -12.58 -15.11
C ALA A 18 -12.01 -14.07 -15.34
N ALA A 19 -11.90 -14.53 -16.60
CA ALA A 19 -12.12 -15.92 -16.98
C ALA A 19 -11.07 -16.87 -16.40
N ILE A 20 -9.82 -16.44 -16.27
CA ILE A 20 -8.70 -17.26 -15.76
C ILE A 20 -8.39 -17.02 -14.27
N LYS A 21 -9.05 -16.05 -13.64
CA LYS A 21 -8.81 -15.68 -12.25
C LYS A 21 -8.95 -16.83 -11.26
N TYR A 22 -9.92 -17.76 -11.53
CA TYR A 22 -10.13 -18.93 -10.67
C TYR A 22 -8.95 -19.92 -10.69
N LEU A 23 -8.10 -19.89 -11.73
CA LEU A 23 -6.91 -20.72 -11.84
C LEU A 23 -5.79 -20.25 -10.91
N SER A 24 -5.89 -19.05 -10.35
CA SER A 24 -4.95 -18.47 -9.37
C SER A 24 -3.49 -18.49 -9.79
N PHE A 25 -3.22 -18.24 -11.08
CA PHE A 25 -1.85 -18.20 -11.60
C PHE A 25 -0.98 -17.20 -10.87
N LEU A 26 0.17 -17.62 -10.36
CA LEU A 26 1.15 -16.75 -9.71
C LEU A 26 1.66 -15.65 -10.65
N THR A 27 1.81 -15.99 -11.94
CA THR A 27 2.30 -15.06 -12.97
C THR A 27 1.29 -14.00 -13.37
N LEU A 28 0.01 -14.12 -12.95
CA LEU A 28 -1.04 -13.12 -13.12
C LEU A 28 -1.11 -12.14 -11.95
N LYS A 29 -0.63 -12.55 -10.77
CA LYS A 29 -0.71 -11.72 -9.57
C LYS A 29 0.18 -10.47 -9.68
N PRO A 30 -0.27 -9.31 -9.17
CA PRO A 30 0.59 -8.15 -9.01
C PRO A 30 1.84 -8.49 -8.21
N THR A 31 2.99 -7.98 -8.62
CA THR A 31 4.27 -8.30 -8.00
C THR A 31 5.02 -7.02 -7.63
N MET A 32 5.66 -7.05 -6.49
CA MET A 32 6.56 -6.01 -6.03
C MET A 32 7.91 -6.66 -5.69
N TYR A 33 8.99 -6.01 -6.10
CA TYR A 33 10.35 -6.37 -5.73
C TYR A 33 10.79 -5.53 -4.54
N ILE A 34 11.21 -6.19 -3.47
CA ILE A 34 11.85 -5.54 -2.33
C ILE A 34 13.34 -5.78 -2.48
N ALA A 35 14.06 -4.74 -2.92
CA ALA A 35 15.50 -4.81 -3.13
C ALA A 35 16.21 -4.44 -1.82
N ASN A 36 16.80 -5.45 -1.16
CA ASN A 36 17.63 -5.21 0.01
C ASN A 36 19.01 -4.70 -0.42
N VAL A 37 19.35 -3.48 -0.04
CA VAL A 37 20.61 -2.81 -0.35
C VAL A 37 21.37 -2.48 0.93
N ASN A 38 22.66 -2.15 0.80
CA ASN A 38 23.43 -1.57 1.89
C ASN A 38 23.02 -0.10 2.11
N GLU A 39 23.51 0.51 3.18
CA GLU A 39 23.23 1.91 3.56
C GLU A 39 23.57 2.90 2.43
N ASP A 40 24.67 2.66 1.74
CA ASP A 40 25.16 3.44 0.60
C ASP A 40 24.64 2.94 -0.78
N GLY A 41 23.81 1.89 -0.78
CA GLY A 41 23.40 1.17 -1.98
C GLY A 41 22.10 1.66 -2.63
N PHE A 42 21.55 2.78 -2.21
CA PHE A 42 20.32 3.35 -2.79
C PHE A 42 20.58 4.08 -4.11
N GLU A 43 21.80 4.60 -4.30
CA GLU A 43 22.24 5.29 -5.51
C GLU A 43 23.44 4.58 -6.13
N ASN A 44 23.62 4.78 -7.43
CA ASN A 44 24.75 4.24 -8.21
C ASN A 44 24.96 2.72 -8.04
N ASN A 45 23.87 1.96 -7.86
CA ASN A 45 23.89 0.53 -7.62
C ASN A 45 23.44 -0.24 -8.88
N PRO A 46 24.39 -0.83 -9.63
CA PRO A 46 24.06 -1.52 -10.88
C PRO A 46 23.15 -2.75 -10.68
N TYR A 47 23.16 -3.36 -9.50
CA TYR A 47 22.24 -4.47 -9.18
C TYR A 47 20.81 -3.96 -8.97
N LEU A 48 20.65 -2.85 -8.27
CA LEU A 48 19.35 -2.22 -8.09
C LEU A 48 18.77 -1.74 -9.43
N ASP A 49 19.61 -1.17 -10.29
CA ASP A 49 19.20 -0.72 -11.63
C ASP A 49 18.76 -1.92 -12.48
N LYS A 50 19.45 -3.06 -12.36
CA LYS A 50 19.04 -4.29 -13.05
C LYS A 50 17.69 -4.82 -12.57
N VAL A 51 17.43 -4.76 -11.26
CA VAL A 51 16.11 -5.13 -10.71
C VAL A 51 15.03 -4.18 -11.24
N ARG A 52 15.32 -2.87 -11.32
CA ARG A 52 14.38 -1.86 -11.86
C ARG A 52 14.06 -2.13 -13.34
N GLU A 53 15.07 -2.52 -14.16
CA GLU A 53 14.86 -2.90 -15.55
C GLU A 53 13.92 -4.11 -15.68
N ILE A 54 14.17 -5.17 -14.90
CA ILE A 54 13.33 -6.38 -14.90
C ILE A 54 11.90 -6.03 -14.47
N ALA A 55 11.76 -5.30 -13.38
CA ALA A 55 10.45 -4.89 -12.88
C ALA A 55 9.68 -4.04 -13.88
N ALA A 56 10.36 -3.10 -14.55
CA ALA A 56 9.74 -2.26 -15.59
C ALA A 56 9.25 -3.10 -16.78
N ALA A 57 10.00 -4.12 -17.19
CA ALA A 57 9.61 -5.03 -18.27
C ALA A 57 8.35 -5.85 -17.92
N GLU A 58 8.14 -6.15 -16.63
CA GLU A 58 7.00 -6.92 -16.12
C GLU A 58 5.83 -6.06 -15.63
N GLY A 59 5.99 -4.73 -15.59
CA GLY A 59 5.00 -3.83 -14.96
C GLY A 59 4.93 -3.94 -13.44
N SER A 60 6.04 -4.35 -12.81
CA SER A 60 6.14 -4.54 -11.36
C SER A 60 6.74 -3.32 -10.66
N VAL A 61 6.50 -3.18 -9.37
CA VAL A 61 7.03 -2.09 -8.53
C VAL A 61 8.32 -2.53 -7.84
N VAL A 62 9.27 -1.61 -7.65
CA VAL A 62 10.50 -1.85 -6.89
C VAL A 62 10.57 -0.90 -5.69
N VAL A 63 10.80 -1.46 -4.51
CA VAL A 63 11.07 -0.71 -3.29
C VAL A 63 12.45 -1.11 -2.77
N ALA A 64 13.38 -0.18 -2.74
CA ALA A 64 14.69 -0.41 -2.14
C ALA A 64 14.61 -0.17 -0.63
N VAL A 65 15.16 -1.08 0.16
CA VAL A 65 15.26 -0.99 1.61
C VAL A 65 16.65 -1.42 2.08
N CYS A 66 17.10 -0.92 3.21
CA CYS A 66 18.27 -1.47 3.91
C CYS A 66 17.77 -2.19 5.16
N ALA A 67 17.72 -3.51 5.13
CA ALA A 67 17.18 -4.30 6.24
C ALA A 67 18.00 -4.14 7.54
N ALA A 68 19.29 -3.84 7.45
CA ALA A 68 20.12 -3.55 8.62
C ALA A 68 19.65 -2.26 9.31
N VAL A 69 19.50 -1.18 8.56
CA VAL A 69 19.01 0.10 9.07
C VAL A 69 17.58 -0.03 9.63
N GLU A 70 16.72 -0.80 8.98
CA GLU A 70 15.36 -1.05 9.49
C GLU A 70 15.36 -1.82 10.82
N ALA A 71 16.30 -2.74 11.01
CA ALA A 71 16.45 -3.47 12.27
C ALA A 71 16.90 -2.52 13.40
N ASP A 72 17.87 -1.64 13.13
CA ASP A 72 18.34 -0.66 14.10
C ASP A 72 17.21 0.33 14.47
N ILE A 73 16.48 0.85 13.48
CA ILE A 73 15.30 1.73 13.68
C ILE A 73 14.23 1.06 14.56
N ALA A 74 14.03 -0.24 14.41
CA ALA A 74 13.01 -0.98 15.15
C ALA A 74 13.33 -1.14 16.64
N GLU A 75 14.60 -1.06 17.03
CA GLU A 75 15.07 -1.16 18.41
C GLU A 75 15.08 0.19 19.15
N LEU A 76 14.98 1.31 18.42
CA LEU A 76 15.02 2.67 18.98
C LEU A 76 13.64 3.09 19.52
N ASP A 77 13.66 3.91 20.57
CA ASP A 77 12.44 4.62 20.98
C ASP A 77 12.09 5.75 19.99
N ASP A 78 10.93 6.39 20.17
CA ASP A 78 10.42 7.34 19.18
C ASP A 78 11.32 8.58 19.01
N ALA A 79 11.98 9.05 20.08
CA ALA A 79 12.85 10.24 20.03
C ALA A 79 14.20 9.92 19.35
N ASP A 80 14.82 8.81 19.73
CA ASP A 80 16.09 8.36 19.16
C ASP A 80 15.90 7.96 17.69
N ARG A 81 14.73 7.41 17.34
CA ARG A 81 14.37 7.07 15.96
C ARG A 81 14.33 8.29 15.05
N GLU A 82 13.71 9.39 15.50
CA GLU A 82 13.65 10.64 14.73
C GLU A 82 15.05 11.21 14.48
N GLU A 83 15.91 11.21 15.52
CA GLU A 83 17.28 11.67 15.41
C GLU A 83 18.11 10.81 14.45
N PHE A 84 18.05 9.49 14.61
CA PHE A 84 18.76 8.54 13.75
C PHE A 84 18.32 8.66 12.27
N MET A 85 17.02 8.75 12.00
CA MET A 85 16.53 8.94 10.64
C MET A 85 17.01 10.27 10.04
N ALA A 86 17.06 11.34 10.84
CA ALA A 86 17.55 12.63 10.38
C ALA A 86 19.05 12.59 10.04
N GLU A 87 19.87 11.90 10.84
CA GLU A 87 21.29 11.69 10.57
C GLU A 87 21.53 10.89 9.28
N MET A 88 20.70 9.86 9.05
CA MET A 88 20.75 9.03 7.84
C MET A 88 20.12 9.70 6.61
N GLY A 89 19.53 10.88 6.75
CA GLY A 89 18.83 11.56 5.66
C GLY A 89 17.56 10.85 5.19
N LEU A 90 16.94 10.04 6.06
CA LEU A 90 15.75 9.29 5.77
C LEU A 90 14.50 10.08 6.19
N GLU A 91 13.56 10.31 5.28
CA GLU A 91 12.29 10.97 5.57
C GLU A 91 11.31 10.05 6.31
N GLU A 92 11.39 8.74 6.08
CA GLU A 92 10.55 7.73 6.70
C GLU A 92 11.25 6.36 6.71
N PRO A 93 10.87 5.44 7.63
CA PRO A 93 11.34 4.06 7.61
C PRO A 93 11.00 3.37 6.28
N GLY A 94 11.90 2.49 5.82
CA GLY A 94 11.69 1.73 4.59
C GLY A 94 10.47 0.80 4.67
N LEU A 95 10.15 0.31 5.86
CA LEU A 95 8.91 -0.45 6.11
C LEU A 95 7.66 0.33 5.69
N ASN A 96 7.59 1.62 5.98
CA ASN A 96 6.45 2.46 5.58
C ASN A 96 6.34 2.57 4.06
N ARG A 97 7.47 2.67 3.36
CA ARG A 97 7.52 2.66 1.88
C ARG A 97 7.02 1.34 1.31
N VAL A 98 7.41 0.21 1.91
CA VAL A 98 6.94 -1.13 1.50
C VAL A 98 5.43 -1.25 1.71
N ILE A 99 4.91 -0.83 2.86
CA ILE A 99 3.47 -0.86 3.16
C ILE A 99 2.71 0.00 2.15
N ARG A 100 3.16 1.22 1.90
CA ARG A 100 2.51 2.14 0.95
C ARG A 100 2.50 1.55 -0.46
N ALA A 101 3.65 1.08 -0.95
CA ALA A 101 3.74 0.44 -2.26
C ALA A 101 2.84 -0.80 -2.38
N GLY A 102 2.69 -1.59 -1.32
CA GLY A 102 1.76 -2.71 -1.26
C GLY A 102 0.29 -2.28 -1.37
N TYR A 103 -0.10 -1.22 -0.67
CA TYR A 103 -1.44 -0.65 -0.77
C TYR A 103 -1.74 -0.11 -2.17
N GLU A 104 -0.79 0.62 -2.76
CA GLU A 104 -0.91 1.14 -4.13
C GLU A 104 -0.99 0.00 -5.15
N LEU A 105 -0.11 -1.00 -5.05
CA LEU A 105 -0.10 -2.17 -5.94
C LEU A 105 -1.41 -2.94 -5.93
N LEU A 106 -2.02 -3.08 -4.75
CA LEU A 106 -3.29 -3.79 -4.56
C LEU A 106 -4.51 -2.87 -4.70
N ASN A 107 -4.30 -1.60 -5.04
CA ASN A 107 -5.34 -0.58 -5.15
C ASN A 107 -6.24 -0.52 -3.91
N LEU A 108 -5.62 -0.49 -2.74
CA LEU A 108 -6.28 -0.48 -1.44
C LEU A 108 -6.21 0.89 -0.76
N GLN A 109 -7.19 1.18 0.07
CA GLN A 109 -7.22 2.32 0.97
C GLN A 109 -7.77 1.91 2.34
N THR A 110 -7.45 2.72 3.36
CA THR A 110 -7.93 2.51 4.72
C THR A 110 -8.87 3.63 5.14
N TYR A 111 -9.94 3.28 5.82
CA TYR A 111 -10.75 4.21 6.59
C TYR A 111 -10.85 3.76 8.05
N PHE A 112 -11.16 4.70 8.93
CA PHE A 112 -11.29 4.43 10.36
C PHE A 112 -12.74 4.55 10.79
N THR A 113 -13.16 3.68 11.70
CA THR A 113 -14.37 3.87 12.48
C THR A 113 -13.99 4.27 13.88
N ALA A 114 -14.64 5.29 14.44
CA ALA A 114 -14.47 5.72 15.81
C ALA A 114 -15.80 5.63 16.54
N GLY A 115 -15.84 4.84 17.59
CA GLY A 115 -16.98 4.68 18.49
C GLY A 115 -16.56 4.82 19.94
N VAL A 116 -17.53 4.81 20.85
CA VAL A 116 -17.27 4.91 22.29
C VAL A 116 -16.42 3.74 22.81
N LYS A 117 -16.56 2.56 22.20
CA LYS A 117 -15.90 1.33 22.65
C LYS A 117 -14.57 1.06 21.95
N GLU A 118 -14.43 1.44 20.68
CA GLU A 118 -13.24 1.15 19.89
C GLU A 118 -13.02 2.15 18.76
N VAL A 119 -11.76 2.25 18.35
CA VAL A 119 -11.33 2.83 17.08
C VAL A 119 -10.73 1.72 16.26
N ARG A 120 -11.17 1.57 15.00
CA ARG A 120 -10.71 0.46 14.15
C ARG A 120 -10.44 0.92 12.73
N ALA A 121 -9.34 0.39 12.15
CA ALA A 121 -8.99 0.57 10.76
C ALA A 121 -9.61 -0.54 9.89
N TRP A 122 -10.10 -0.17 8.70
CA TRP A 122 -10.70 -1.06 7.73
C TRP A 122 -10.08 -0.85 6.37
N THR A 123 -9.64 -1.92 5.75
CA THR A 123 -9.04 -1.88 4.41
C THR A 123 -10.10 -2.22 3.35
N ILE A 124 -10.22 -1.36 2.36
CA ILE A 124 -11.16 -1.48 1.23
C ILE A 124 -10.44 -1.17 -0.09
N PRO A 125 -10.94 -1.64 -1.23
CA PRO A 125 -10.48 -1.20 -2.54
C PRO A 125 -10.69 0.31 -2.73
N VAL A 126 -9.77 0.95 -3.45
CA VAL A 126 -9.94 2.35 -3.90
C VAL A 126 -11.17 2.41 -4.80
N GLY A 127 -12.01 3.42 -4.60
CA GLY A 127 -13.28 3.57 -5.34
C GLY A 127 -14.44 2.77 -4.77
N ALA A 128 -14.27 2.03 -3.67
CA ALA A 128 -15.39 1.39 -2.98
C ALA A 128 -16.41 2.42 -2.52
N THR A 129 -17.69 2.14 -2.77
CA THR A 129 -18.80 2.99 -2.35
C THR A 129 -19.02 2.91 -0.84
N ALA A 130 -19.71 3.89 -0.26
CA ALA A 130 -20.00 3.89 1.17
C ALA A 130 -20.76 2.64 1.67
N PRO A 131 -21.76 2.08 0.95
CA PRO A 131 -22.36 0.82 1.31
C PRO A 131 -21.36 -0.35 1.32
N GLN A 132 -20.50 -0.45 0.30
CA GLN A 132 -19.48 -1.49 0.22
C GLN A 132 -18.46 -1.37 1.37
N ALA A 133 -18.06 -0.14 1.72
CA ALA A 133 -17.22 0.11 2.87
C ALA A 133 -17.90 -0.35 4.17
N ALA A 134 -19.18 -0.01 4.37
CA ALA A 134 -19.96 -0.46 5.52
C ALA A 134 -20.09 -1.99 5.57
N GLY A 135 -20.20 -2.65 4.41
CA GLY A 135 -20.21 -4.10 4.26
C GLY A 135 -18.96 -4.80 4.77
N LYS A 136 -17.82 -4.09 4.78
CA LYS A 136 -16.57 -4.59 5.36
C LYS A 136 -16.66 -4.76 6.88
N ILE A 137 -17.45 -3.92 7.54
CA ILE A 137 -17.70 -4.02 8.98
C ILE A 137 -18.64 -5.20 9.26
N HIS A 138 -19.78 -5.24 8.55
CA HIS A 138 -20.74 -6.32 8.60
C HIS A 138 -21.63 -6.32 7.33
N THR A 139 -21.95 -7.48 6.82
CA THR A 139 -22.75 -7.63 5.58
C THR A 139 -24.12 -6.97 5.65
N ASP A 140 -24.73 -6.92 6.84
CA ASP A 140 -26.03 -6.28 7.03
C ASP A 140 -25.93 -4.74 6.91
N PHE A 141 -24.76 -4.16 7.18
CA PHE A 141 -24.53 -2.73 7.02
C PHE A 141 -24.47 -2.31 5.56
N GLU A 142 -24.07 -3.20 4.66
CA GLU A 142 -24.15 -2.94 3.23
C GLU A 142 -25.61 -2.90 2.74
N LYS A 143 -26.39 -3.90 3.14
CA LYS A 143 -27.81 -4.05 2.74
C LYS A 143 -28.71 -2.99 3.34
N GLY A 144 -28.45 -2.63 4.59
CA GLY A 144 -29.22 -1.63 5.35
C GLY A 144 -28.61 -0.23 5.32
N PHE A 145 -27.65 0.05 4.43
CA PHE A 145 -26.97 1.34 4.42
C PHE A 145 -27.93 2.47 4.05
N ILE A 146 -28.00 3.50 4.89
CA ILE A 146 -28.80 4.69 4.63
C ILE A 146 -27.87 5.90 4.47
N ARG A 147 -26.99 6.14 5.45
CA ARG A 147 -26.04 7.26 5.46
C ARG A 147 -24.92 7.00 6.46
N ALA A 148 -23.77 7.66 6.23
CA ALA A 148 -22.68 7.74 7.18
C ALA A 148 -22.23 9.20 7.34
N GLN A 149 -21.78 9.54 8.54
CA GLN A 149 -21.05 10.79 8.76
C GLN A 149 -19.57 10.50 8.57
N THR A 150 -18.93 11.22 7.66
CA THR A 150 -17.51 11.06 7.37
C THR A 150 -16.76 12.35 7.69
N ILE A 151 -15.55 12.20 8.23
CA ILE A 151 -14.62 13.29 8.49
C ILE A 151 -13.37 12.96 7.71
N ALA A 152 -12.92 13.89 6.85
CA ALA A 152 -11.68 13.69 6.10
C ALA A 152 -10.49 13.73 7.06
N ASP A 153 -9.59 12.74 6.94
CA ASP A 153 -8.30 12.77 7.60
C ASP A 153 -7.44 13.84 6.92
N ARG A 154 -7.27 14.98 7.57
CA ARG A 154 -6.35 16.02 7.13
C ARG A 154 -5.02 15.82 7.84
N LYS A 155 -4.00 15.37 7.13
CA LYS A 155 -2.60 15.56 7.51
C LYS A 155 -2.32 17.06 7.65
N SER A 156 -2.70 17.67 8.74
CA SER A 156 -2.20 19.00 9.14
C SER A 156 -2.67 19.32 10.54
N THR A 157 -1.71 19.53 11.41
CA THR A 157 -1.74 20.33 12.62
C THR A 157 -2.65 21.54 12.47
N ARG A 158 -3.92 21.38 12.80
CA ARG A 158 -4.84 22.33 13.45
C ARG A 158 -6.24 21.76 13.43
N LEU A 159 -6.75 21.50 14.62
CA LEU A 159 -8.16 21.30 14.88
C LEU A 159 -8.99 22.42 14.22
N ASN A 160 -9.64 22.09 13.12
CA ASN A 160 -10.77 22.86 12.66
C ASN A 160 -11.85 21.87 12.23
N SER A 161 -12.82 21.70 13.12
CA SER A 161 -14.03 20.94 12.90
C SER A 161 -14.88 21.60 11.83
N SER A 162 -14.75 21.16 10.59
CA SER A 162 -15.76 21.44 9.57
C SER A 162 -16.55 20.18 9.29
N HIS A 163 -17.74 20.10 9.85
CA HIS A 163 -18.72 19.07 9.55
C HIS A 163 -19.21 19.29 8.10
N SER A 164 -18.76 18.45 7.15
CA SER A 164 -19.45 18.36 5.87
C SER A 164 -20.56 17.32 6.01
N ARG A 165 -21.80 17.78 6.05
CA ARG A 165 -22.97 16.93 5.85
C ARG A 165 -23.10 16.69 4.36
N ALA A 166 -22.84 15.46 3.91
CA ALA A 166 -23.27 15.03 2.59
C ALA A 166 -24.74 14.61 2.71
N SER A 167 -25.56 15.31 1.95
CA SER A 167 -26.98 15.03 1.75
C SER A 167 -27.15 13.81 0.87
#